data_a9cf44a2a3587bebae0e621e474e958f
#
_entry.id   a9cf44a2a3587bebae0e621e474e958f
#
_cell.length_a   1.000
_cell.length_b   1.000
_cell.length_c   1.000
_cell.angle_alpha   90.00
_cell.angle_beta   90.00
_cell.angle_gamma   90.00
#
_symmetry.space_group_name_H-M   'P 1'
#
loop_
_entity.id
_entity.type
_entity.pdbx_description
1 polymer ?
#
loop_
_entity_poly.entity_id
_entity_poly.type
_entity_poly.pdbx_seq_one_letter_code
_entity_poly.pdbx_strand_id
1 'polypeptide(L)'
;AIRCRRFEAIVNERYDFFDKRKYKADFLEYHRKQLRKHDQKWGFVYQHFYNFVHGKCTFEEIDVDQCNKFREYLLSAKQLRRDGQISKNSASGYWSTFRGFLKILYRNRMIKTNVNDFLEKIEPEDVAKEYLSVEELYCLAETPCKIPVLKTASLFSCLTSLRLSDILSLCWEEIVDFAAG
;
A
#
# COMPACT_ATOMS: atom_id res chain seq x y z
N ALA A 1 -16.13 37.35 -12.32
CA ALA A 1 -15.94 36.04 -11.65
C ALA A 1 -14.47 35.56 -11.73
N ILE A 2 -13.78 35.57 -12.90
CA ILE A 2 -12.40 35.04 -13.06
C ILE A 2 -11.37 35.93 -12.33
N ARG A 3 -11.50 37.28 -12.39
CA ARG A 3 -10.60 38.22 -11.70
C ARG A 3 -10.67 38.04 -10.15
N CYS A 4 -11.87 37.88 -9.59
CA CYS A 4 -12.04 37.67 -8.14
C CYS A 4 -11.39 36.36 -7.69
N ARG A 5 -11.57 35.27 -8.42
CA ARG A 5 -10.94 33.97 -8.10
C ARG A 5 -9.42 34.04 -8.16
N ARG A 6 -8.86 34.77 -9.12
CA ARG A 6 -7.41 34.96 -9.26
C ARG A 6 -6.84 35.83 -8.12
N PHE A 7 -7.57 36.88 -7.76
CA PHE A 7 -7.21 37.75 -6.63
C PHE A 7 -7.27 36.98 -5.29
N GLU A 8 -8.36 36.24 -5.05
CA GLU A 8 -8.49 35.36 -3.88
C GLU A 8 -7.36 34.32 -3.81
N ALA A 9 -6.97 33.72 -4.95
CA ALA A 9 -5.86 32.78 -5.00
C ALA A 9 -4.52 33.44 -4.64
N ILE A 10 -4.24 34.65 -5.16
CA ILE A 10 -3.02 35.41 -4.87
C ILE A 10 -2.99 35.85 -3.40
N VAL A 11 -4.11 36.33 -2.87
CA VAL A 11 -4.22 36.74 -1.45
C VAL A 11 -4.06 35.55 -0.54
N ASN A 12 -4.70 34.42 -0.84
CA ASN A 12 -4.56 33.19 -0.08
C ASN A 12 -3.12 32.66 -0.12
N GLU A 13 -2.43 32.75 -1.25
CA GLU A 13 -1.04 32.34 -1.41
C GLU A 13 -0.06 33.26 -0.65
N ARG A 14 -0.30 34.60 -0.67
CA ARG A 14 0.57 35.60 -0.06
C ARG A 14 0.42 35.68 1.48
N TYR A 15 -0.79 35.39 1.99
CA TYR A 15 -1.11 35.49 3.42
C TYR A 15 -1.40 34.13 4.07
N ASP A 16 -1.10 33.04 3.38
CA ASP A 16 -1.33 31.66 3.86
C ASP A 16 -2.79 31.40 4.29
N PHE A 17 -3.74 32.11 3.67
CA PHE A 17 -5.16 31.88 3.89
C PHE A 17 -5.59 30.60 3.18
N PHE A 18 -6.03 29.63 3.96
CA PHE A 18 -6.53 28.36 3.48
C PHE A 18 -7.95 28.54 2.88
N ASP A 19 -8.19 27.96 1.69
CA ASP A 19 -9.52 27.98 1.08
C ASP A 19 -10.48 27.11 1.90
N LYS A 20 -11.35 27.75 2.67
CA LYS A 20 -12.37 27.10 3.53
C LYS A 20 -13.26 26.10 2.76
N ARG A 21 -13.46 26.30 1.45
CA ARG A 21 -14.26 25.39 0.61
C ARG A 21 -13.55 24.06 0.40
N LYS A 22 -12.23 24.09 0.19
CA LYS A 22 -11.41 22.88 0.05
C LYS A 22 -11.38 22.09 1.37
N TYR A 23 -11.34 22.79 2.49
CA TYR A 23 -11.26 22.21 3.82
C TYR A 23 -12.52 21.44 4.20
N LYS A 24 -13.69 21.91 3.76
CA LYS A 24 -14.99 21.27 3.95
C LYS A 24 -15.33 20.23 2.87
N ALA A 25 -14.46 20.03 1.88
CA ALA A 25 -14.68 19.04 0.85
C ALA A 25 -14.56 17.62 1.39
N ASP A 26 -15.21 16.68 0.71
CA ASP A 26 -15.20 15.27 1.07
C ASP A 26 -13.82 14.65 0.77
N PHE A 27 -13.15 14.22 1.85
CA PHE A 27 -11.86 13.54 1.80
C PHE A 27 -11.97 12.16 1.12
N LEU A 28 -13.04 11.41 1.41
CA LEU A 28 -13.21 10.06 0.86
C LEU A 28 -13.44 10.10 -0.65
N GLU A 29 -14.21 11.08 -1.15
CA GLU A 29 -14.39 11.26 -2.58
C GLU A 29 -13.07 11.58 -3.28
N TYR A 30 -12.26 12.46 -2.68
CA TYR A 30 -10.93 12.78 -3.19
C TYR A 30 -10.02 11.56 -3.18
N HIS A 31 -9.96 10.81 -2.06
CA HIS A 31 -9.16 9.59 -1.94
C HIS A 31 -9.57 8.57 -3.01
N ARG A 32 -10.87 8.34 -3.19
CA ARG A 32 -11.40 7.43 -4.21
C ARG A 32 -10.97 7.82 -5.63
N LYS A 33 -10.93 9.10 -5.95
CA LYS A 33 -10.44 9.60 -7.26
C LYS A 33 -8.96 9.28 -7.48
N GLN A 34 -8.16 9.25 -6.43
CA GLN A 34 -6.74 8.91 -6.52
C GLN A 34 -6.50 7.41 -6.75
N LEU A 35 -7.39 6.52 -6.33
CA LEU A 35 -7.23 5.06 -6.49
C LEU A 35 -6.97 4.63 -7.94
N ARG A 36 -7.51 5.38 -8.91
CA ARG A 36 -7.32 5.08 -10.35
C ARG A 36 -5.86 5.21 -10.82
N LYS A 37 -5.01 5.87 -10.03
CA LYS A 37 -3.61 6.18 -10.35
C LYS A 37 -2.61 5.29 -9.61
N HIS A 38 -3.10 4.41 -8.74
CA HIS A 38 -2.30 3.65 -7.80
C HIS A 38 -2.68 2.17 -7.80
N ASP A 39 -1.86 1.37 -7.16
CA ASP A 39 -2.01 -0.08 -7.05
C ASP A 39 -3.17 -0.52 -6.13
N GLN A 40 -3.41 -1.83 -6.09
CA GLN A 40 -4.46 -2.45 -5.28
C GLN A 40 -4.33 -2.13 -3.77
N LYS A 41 -3.13 -1.90 -3.28
CA LYS A 41 -2.86 -1.59 -1.87
C LYS A 41 -3.55 -0.30 -1.43
N TRP A 42 -3.61 0.70 -2.30
CA TRP A 42 -4.36 1.94 -2.06
C TRP A 42 -5.85 1.68 -1.87
N GLY A 43 -6.40 0.73 -2.62
CA GLY A 43 -7.78 0.30 -2.45
C GLY A 43 -8.07 -0.30 -1.08
N PHE A 44 -7.16 -1.12 -0.55
CA PHE A 44 -7.27 -1.65 0.81
C PHE A 44 -7.19 -0.55 1.88
N VAL A 45 -6.26 0.38 1.73
CA VAL A 45 -6.12 1.54 2.63
C VAL A 45 -7.39 2.38 2.63
N TYR A 46 -7.94 2.68 1.45
CA TYR A 46 -9.21 3.40 1.31
C TYR A 46 -10.35 2.68 2.04
N GLN A 47 -10.49 1.37 1.83
CA GLN A 47 -11.59 0.61 2.43
C GLN A 47 -11.47 0.55 3.96
N HIS A 48 -10.25 0.37 4.50
CA HIS A 48 -10.02 0.42 5.94
C HIS A 48 -10.33 1.81 6.50
N PHE A 49 -9.89 2.86 5.83
CA PHE A 49 -10.19 4.22 6.27
C PHE A 49 -11.70 4.53 6.19
N TYR A 50 -12.37 4.13 5.11
CA TYR A 50 -13.81 4.26 4.94
C TYR A 50 -14.59 3.59 6.08
N ASN A 51 -14.21 2.36 6.44
CA ASN A 51 -14.83 1.63 7.55
C ASN A 51 -14.57 2.32 8.90
N PHE A 52 -13.37 2.85 9.11
CA PHE A 52 -12.98 3.55 10.33
C PHE A 52 -13.78 4.85 10.53
N VAL A 53 -13.98 5.64 9.48
CA VAL A 53 -14.75 6.90 9.56
C VAL A 53 -16.24 6.73 9.27
N HIS A 54 -16.73 5.49 9.16
CA HIS A 54 -18.14 5.17 8.87
C HIS A 54 -18.69 5.87 7.62
N GLY A 55 -17.85 6.01 6.60
CA GLY A 55 -18.24 6.52 5.29
C GLY A 55 -18.35 8.04 5.19
N LYS A 56 -17.94 8.81 6.19
CA LYS A 56 -17.96 10.28 6.16
C LYS A 56 -16.68 10.86 6.75
N CYS A 57 -16.00 11.71 6.00
CA CYS A 57 -14.83 12.43 6.46
C CYS A 57 -14.54 13.63 5.56
N THR A 58 -14.31 14.78 6.17
CA THR A 58 -13.87 16.00 5.47
C THR A 58 -12.38 16.22 5.65
N PHE A 59 -11.77 17.11 4.86
CA PHE A 59 -10.35 17.44 5.07
C PHE A 59 -10.10 18.15 6.41
N GLU A 60 -11.10 18.81 6.98
CA GLU A 60 -11.03 19.47 8.28
C GLU A 60 -10.81 18.47 9.43
N GLU A 61 -11.35 17.26 9.28
CA GLU A 61 -11.26 16.20 10.28
C GLU A 61 -9.93 15.41 10.20
N ILE A 62 -9.09 15.70 9.17
CA ILE A 62 -7.77 15.06 9.03
C ILE A 62 -6.75 15.82 9.86
N ASP A 63 -6.68 15.51 11.12
CA ASP A 63 -5.71 16.00 12.08
C ASP A 63 -4.82 14.87 12.63
N VAL A 64 -3.90 15.22 13.53
CA VAL A 64 -2.97 14.26 14.16
C VAL A 64 -3.71 13.23 14.99
N ASP A 65 -4.75 13.64 15.71
CA ASP A 65 -5.53 12.79 16.61
C ASP A 65 -6.32 11.73 15.80
N GLN A 66 -7.03 12.18 14.76
CA GLN A 66 -7.76 11.28 13.87
C GLN A 66 -6.83 10.28 13.16
N CYS A 67 -5.66 10.74 12.73
CA CYS A 67 -4.67 9.87 12.11
C CYS A 67 -4.11 8.83 13.09
N ASN A 68 -3.84 9.21 14.35
CA ASN A 68 -3.41 8.26 15.38
C ASN A 68 -4.51 7.25 15.72
N LYS A 69 -5.75 7.66 15.82
CA LYS A 69 -6.90 6.74 16.00
C LYS A 69 -7.00 5.75 14.83
N PHE A 70 -6.77 6.19 13.60
CA PHE A 70 -6.73 5.28 12.45
C PHE A 70 -5.54 4.31 12.52
N ARG A 71 -4.37 4.75 13.01
CA ARG A 71 -3.22 3.88 13.26
C ARG A 71 -3.57 2.76 14.25
N GLU A 72 -4.22 3.11 15.38
CA GLU A 72 -4.69 2.14 16.39
C GLU A 72 -5.74 1.18 15.79
N TYR A 73 -6.68 1.71 15.01
CA TYR A 73 -7.65 0.89 14.30
C TYR A 73 -6.96 -0.16 13.40
N LEU A 74 -5.92 0.23 12.64
CA LEU A 74 -5.20 -0.69 11.76
C LEU A 74 -4.52 -1.84 12.52
N LEU A 75 -4.06 -1.62 13.75
CA LEU A 75 -3.44 -2.65 14.58
C LEU A 75 -4.42 -3.74 15.04
N SER A 76 -5.71 -3.44 15.07
CA SER A 76 -6.78 -4.37 15.48
C SER A 76 -7.77 -4.70 14.35
N ALA A 77 -7.58 -4.18 13.15
CA ALA A 77 -8.51 -4.31 12.03
C ALA A 77 -8.62 -5.76 11.54
N LYS A 78 -9.82 -6.13 11.08
CA LYS A 78 -10.06 -7.41 10.41
C LYS A 78 -9.63 -7.34 8.94
N GLN A 79 -9.26 -8.48 8.39
CA GLN A 79 -9.00 -8.60 6.95
C GLN A 79 -10.28 -8.31 6.15
N LEU A 80 -10.13 -7.65 5.00
CA LEU A 80 -11.29 -7.29 4.15
C LEU A 80 -11.84 -8.46 3.33
N ARG A 81 -11.06 -9.50 3.11
CA ARG A 81 -11.41 -10.62 2.22
C ARG A 81 -11.41 -11.99 2.89
N ARG A 82 -10.89 -12.10 4.09
CA ARG A 82 -10.75 -13.36 4.83
C ARG A 82 -11.10 -13.12 6.29
N ASP A 83 -11.48 -14.17 6.98
CA ASP A 83 -11.62 -14.12 8.43
C ASP A 83 -10.26 -13.97 9.10
N GLY A 84 -10.23 -13.20 10.19
CA GLY A 84 -9.03 -12.94 10.98
C GLY A 84 -8.61 -11.47 10.97
N GLN A 85 -7.60 -11.18 11.77
CA GLN A 85 -6.99 -9.84 11.85
C GLN A 85 -5.93 -9.67 10.76
N ILE A 86 -5.66 -8.43 10.37
CA ILE A 86 -4.53 -8.12 9.51
C ILE A 86 -3.23 -8.32 10.29
N SER A 87 -2.20 -8.82 9.62
CA SER A 87 -0.86 -8.93 10.24
C SER A 87 -0.29 -7.55 10.51
N LYS A 88 0.58 -7.45 11.52
CA LYS A 88 1.28 -6.19 11.82
C LYS A 88 2.07 -5.64 10.64
N ASN A 89 2.66 -6.53 9.82
CA ASN A 89 3.35 -6.13 8.59
C ASN A 89 2.40 -5.56 7.54
N SER A 90 1.18 -6.09 7.43
CA SER A 90 0.13 -5.51 6.58
C SER A 90 -0.32 -4.15 7.10
N ALA A 91 -0.55 -4.02 8.42
CA ALA A 91 -0.89 -2.75 9.05
C ALA A 91 0.19 -1.70 8.84
N SER A 92 1.47 -2.05 9.04
CA SER A 92 2.62 -1.19 8.76
C SER A 92 2.64 -0.72 7.30
N GLY A 93 2.40 -1.66 6.37
CA GLY A 93 2.32 -1.35 4.95
C GLY A 93 1.17 -0.41 4.58
N TYR A 94 -0.03 -0.63 5.13
CA TYR A 94 -1.20 0.24 4.91
C TYR A 94 -0.99 1.62 5.51
N TRP A 95 -0.45 1.67 6.73
CA TRP A 95 -0.11 2.92 7.41
C TRP A 95 0.91 3.73 6.62
N SER A 96 1.98 3.11 6.13
CA SER A 96 2.98 3.76 5.29
C SER A 96 2.37 4.35 4.01
N THR A 97 1.46 3.61 3.35
CA THR A 97 0.73 4.09 2.17
C THR A 97 -0.17 5.29 2.51
N PHE A 98 -0.90 5.24 3.64
CA PHE A 98 -1.73 6.35 4.10
C PHE A 98 -0.90 7.59 4.42
N ARG A 99 0.23 7.44 5.10
CA ARG A 99 1.18 8.55 5.35
C ARG A 99 1.73 9.15 4.07
N GLY A 100 2.00 8.32 3.06
CA GLY A 100 2.36 8.78 1.72
C GLY A 100 1.26 9.62 1.08
N PHE A 101 0.00 9.22 1.25
CA PHE A 101 -1.15 9.99 0.78
C PHE A 101 -1.28 11.34 1.50
N LEU A 102 -1.11 11.38 2.83
CA LEU A 102 -1.10 12.64 3.59
C LEU A 102 -0.04 13.62 3.09
N LYS A 103 1.16 13.14 2.70
CA LYS A 103 2.20 13.98 2.07
C LYS A 103 1.72 14.58 0.74
N ILE A 104 1.04 13.79 -0.07
CA ILE A 104 0.47 14.28 -1.34
C ILE A 104 -0.58 15.36 -1.06
N LEU A 105 -1.44 15.18 -0.07
CA LEU A 105 -2.46 16.15 0.32
C LEU A 105 -1.84 17.48 0.79
N TYR A 106 -0.80 17.41 1.61
CA TYR A 106 -0.08 18.59 2.06
C TYR A 106 0.58 19.34 0.90
N ARG A 107 1.27 18.62 0.01
CA ARG A 107 1.89 19.21 -1.19
C ARG A 107 0.87 19.85 -2.13
N ASN A 108 -0.33 19.30 -2.22
CA ASN A 108 -1.43 19.83 -3.02
C ASN A 108 -2.24 20.91 -2.28
N ARG A 109 -1.80 21.33 -1.09
CA ARG A 109 -2.48 22.32 -0.24
C ARG A 109 -3.94 21.94 0.03
N MET A 110 -4.22 20.66 0.24
CA MET A 110 -5.54 20.16 0.63
C MET A 110 -5.71 20.12 2.16
N ILE A 111 -4.62 19.97 2.89
CA ILE A 111 -4.53 20.05 4.34
C ILE A 111 -3.57 21.18 4.73
N LYS A 112 -3.84 21.85 5.85
CA LYS A 112 -3.11 23.06 6.28
C LYS A 112 -1.73 22.74 6.84
N THR A 113 -1.65 21.72 7.68
CA THR A 113 -0.45 21.31 8.39
C THR A 113 0.09 20.00 7.82
N ASN A 114 1.41 19.83 7.85
CA ASN A 114 2.01 18.54 7.54
C ASN A 114 1.81 17.57 8.72
N VAL A 115 0.61 17.00 8.81
CA VAL A 115 0.23 16.04 9.87
C VAL A 115 1.28 14.93 10.01
N ASN A 116 1.91 14.55 8.91
CA ASN A 116 2.83 13.43 8.84
C ASN A 116 4.11 13.58 9.67
N ASP A 117 4.49 14.83 10.01
CA ASP A 117 5.67 15.10 10.84
C ASP A 117 5.46 14.71 12.31
N PHE A 118 4.20 14.59 12.73
CA PHE A 118 3.79 14.24 14.09
C PHE A 118 3.33 12.79 14.23
N LEU A 119 3.36 12.00 13.14
CA LEU A 119 2.87 10.63 13.14
C LEU A 119 4.01 9.63 13.27
N GLU A 120 3.89 8.75 14.24
CA GLU A 120 4.81 7.63 14.42
C GLU A 120 4.60 6.55 13.34
N LYS A 121 5.63 5.77 13.10
CA LYS A 121 5.55 4.59 12.24
C LYS A 121 4.91 3.43 12.99
N ILE A 122 4.35 2.48 12.26
CA ILE A 122 4.10 1.14 12.77
C ILE A 122 5.33 0.31 12.39
N GLU A 123 6.11 -0.10 13.38
CA GLU A 123 7.28 -0.96 13.14
C GLU A 123 6.82 -2.34 12.70
N PRO A 124 7.32 -2.85 11.57
CA PRO A 124 7.01 -4.21 11.14
C PRO A 124 7.61 -5.24 12.10
N GLU A 125 7.06 -6.43 12.08
CA GLU A 125 7.64 -7.59 12.77
C GLU A 125 8.61 -8.29 11.84
N ASP A 126 9.75 -8.66 12.37
CA ASP A 126 10.67 -9.58 11.69
C ASP A 126 10.04 -10.97 11.68
N VAL A 127 9.72 -11.43 10.47
CA VAL A 127 9.25 -12.80 10.26
C VAL A 127 10.43 -13.63 9.80
N ALA A 128 10.75 -14.67 10.57
CA ALA A 128 11.73 -15.67 10.15
C ALA A 128 11.28 -16.24 8.79
N LYS A 129 12.16 -16.15 7.81
CA LYS A 129 11.91 -16.75 6.50
C LYS A 129 12.33 -18.21 6.57
N GLU A 130 11.37 -19.09 6.37
CA GLU A 130 11.65 -20.51 6.18
C GLU A 130 12.18 -20.71 4.75
N TYR A 131 13.21 -21.53 4.65
CA TYR A 131 13.82 -21.94 3.38
C TYR A 131 14.11 -23.43 3.42
N LEU A 132 14.09 -24.06 2.26
CA LEU A 132 14.47 -25.46 2.14
C LEU A 132 16.00 -25.58 2.14
N SER A 133 16.53 -26.51 2.94
CA SER A 133 17.94 -26.89 2.88
C SER A 133 18.21 -27.70 1.61
N VAL A 134 19.48 -27.87 1.28
CA VAL A 134 19.89 -28.67 0.11
C VAL A 134 19.42 -30.11 0.25
N GLU A 135 19.49 -30.68 1.46
CA GLU A 135 19.06 -32.03 1.77
C GLU A 135 17.53 -32.18 1.57
N GLU A 136 16.75 -31.19 2.00
CA GLU A 136 15.31 -31.16 1.79
C GLU A 136 14.94 -31.02 0.30
N LEU A 137 15.74 -30.29 -0.49
CA LEU A 137 15.58 -30.24 -1.94
C LEU A 137 15.83 -31.58 -2.60
N TYR A 138 16.83 -32.35 -2.16
CA TYR A 138 17.06 -33.71 -2.63
C TYR A 138 15.87 -34.61 -2.26
N CYS A 139 15.38 -34.56 -1.04
CA CYS A 139 14.19 -35.30 -0.64
C CYS A 139 12.96 -34.93 -1.49
N LEU A 140 12.78 -33.65 -1.79
CA LEU A 140 11.71 -33.17 -2.68
C LEU A 140 11.88 -33.74 -4.09
N ALA A 141 13.11 -33.82 -4.60
CA ALA A 141 13.41 -34.35 -5.94
C ALA A 141 13.12 -35.85 -6.03
N GLU A 142 13.30 -36.62 -4.97
CA GLU A 142 13.02 -38.06 -4.94
C GLU A 142 11.54 -38.37 -4.63
N THR A 143 10.82 -37.48 -3.95
CA THR A 143 9.43 -37.69 -3.55
C THR A 143 8.51 -37.82 -4.76
N PRO A 144 7.69 -38.87 -4.88
CA PRO A 144 6.72 -39.03 -5.95
C PRO A 144 5.68 -37.92 -5.93
N CYS A 145 5.39 -37.31 -7.08
CA CYS A 145 4.39 -36.27 -7.22
C CYS A 145 3.34 -36.68 -8.25
N LYS A 146 2.06 -36.54 -7.89
CA LYS A 146 0.94 -36.84 -8.81
C LYS A 146 0.91 -35.93 -10.05
N ILE A 147 1.50 -34.71 -9.92
CA ILE A 147 1.56 -33.71 -10.98
C ILE A 147 3.05 -33.43 -11.27
N PRO A 148 3.67 -34.12 -12.24
CA PRO A 148 5.11 -33.99 -12.53
C PRO A 148 5.54 -32.55 -12.83
N VAL A 149 4.73 -31.80 -13.58
CA VAL A 149 5.02 -30.40 -13.92
C VAL A 149 5.13 -29.51 -12.69
N LEU A 150 4.30 -29.75 -11.68
CA LEU A 150 4.38 -28.98 -10.43
C LEU A 150 5.71 -29.21 -9.71
N LYS A 151 6.16 -30.47 -9.64
CA LYS A 151 7.45 -30.83 -9.04
C LYS A 151 8.61 -30.16 -9.80
N THR A 152 8.61 -30.28 -11.12
CA THR A 152 9.64 -29.66 -11.98
C THR A 152 9.68 -28.15 -11.81
N ALA A 153 8.53 -27.48 -11.82
CA ALA A 153 8.43 -26.03 -11.62
C ALA A 153 8.90 -25.60 -10.23
N SER A 154 8.61 -26.40 -9.19
CA SER A 154 9.05 -26.12 -7.83
C SER A 154 10.57 -26.24 -7.68
N LEU A 155 11.16 -27.31 -8.21
CA LEU A 155 12.63 -27.48 -8.22
C LEU A 155 13.32 -26.39 -9.03
N PHE A 156 12.76 -26.04 -10.20
CA PHE A 156 13.26 -24.97 -11.03
C PHE A 156 13.24 -23.63 -10.29
N SER A 157 12.12 -23.32 -9.60
CA SER A 157 12.02 -22.13 -8.75
C SER A 157 13.10 -22.08 -7.66
N CYS A 158 13.32 -23.21 -6.97
CA CYS A 158 14.33 -23.29 -5.92
C CYS A 158 15.76 -23.09 -6.46
N LEU A 159 16.06 -23.64 -7.61
CA LEU A 159 17.40 -23.57 -8.23
C LEU A 159 17.69 -22.22 -8.87
N THR A 160 16.67 -21.57 -9.44
CA THR A 160 16.81 -20.30 -10.16
C THR A 160 16.43 -19.08 -9.35
N SER A 161 15.79 -19.25 -8.19
CA SER A 161 15.18 -18.17 -7.39
C SER A 161 14.11 -17.35 -8.13
N LEU A 162 13.58 -17.87 -9.24
CA LEU A 162 12.48 -17.25 -9.97
C LEU A 162 11.17 -17.42 -9.21
N ARG A 163 10.34 -16.35 -9.20
CA ARG A 163 9.02 -16.39 -8.60
C ARG A 163 8.06 -17.17 -9.50
N LEU A 164 6.97 -17.67 -8.93
CA LEU A 164 5.93 -18.35 -9.70
C LEU A 164 5.42 -17.51 -10.88
N SER A 165 5.21 -16.21 -10.71
CA SER A 165 4.80 -15.30 -11.79
C SER A 165 5.81 -15.30 -12.95
N ASP A 166 7.09 -15.30 -12.63
CA ASP A 166 8.16 -15.24 -13.61
C ASP A 166 8.27 -16.58 -14.36
N ILE A 167 8.13 -17.70 -13.64
CA ILE A 167 8.10 -19.06 -14.25
C ILE A 167 6.91 -19.22 -15.21
N LEU A 168 5.73 -18.69 -14.83
CA LEU A 168 4.52 -18.78 -15.66
C LEU A 168 4.60 -17.91 -16.91
N SER A 169 5.43 -16.86 -16.92
CA SER A 169 5.63 -15.98 -18.07
C SER A 169 6.90 -16.27 -18.86
N LEU A 170 7.76 -17.19 -18.39
CA LEU A 170 9.05 -17.50 -19.02
C LEU A 170 8.85 -18.09 -20.42
N CYS A 171 9.52 -17.48 -21.41
CA CYS A 171 9.56 -17.92 -22.79
C CYS A 171 10.93 -18.51 -23.14
N TRP A 172 10.96 -19.43 -24.11
CA TRP A 172 12.21 -20.07 -24.54
C TRP A 172 13.24 -19.08 -25.08
N GLU A 173 12.80 -17.99 -25.69
CA GLU A 173 13.66 -16.94 -26.21
C GLU A 173 14.41 -16.16 -25.11
N GLU A 174 13.94 -16.24 -23.86
CA GLU A 174 14.58 -15.61 -22.69
C GLU A 174 15.66 -16.50 -22.07
N ILE A 175 15.75 -17.78 -22.49
CA ILE A 175 16.75 -18.70 -22.01
C ILE A 175 17.97 -18.61 -22.94
N VAL A 176 18.95 -17.82 -22.54
CA VAL A 176 20.22 -17.67 -23.27
C VAL A 176 21.15 -18.80 -22.88
N ASP A 177 21.65 -19.53 -23.86
CA ASP A 177 22.63 -20.58 -23.64
C ASP A 177 24.03 -19.93 -23.46
N PHE A 178 24.52 -19.85 -22.23
CA PHE A 178 25.84 -19.33 -21.92
C PHE A 178 26.99 -20.28 -22.27
N ALA A 179 26.69 -21.49 -22.81
CA ALA A 179 27.70 -22.48 -23.18
C ALA A 179 28.33 -22.25 -24.55
N ALA A 180 27.95 -21.17 -25.25
CA ALA A 180 28.48 -20.84 -26.59
C ALA A 180 29.47 -19.67 -26.58
N GLY A 181 30.19 -19.43 -25.49
CA GLY A 181 31.23 -18.40 -25.38
C GLY A 181 32.55 -18.99 -24.98
#